data_13099889f23d17b2f3178f56209160ab
#
_entry.id   13099889f23d17b2f3178f56209160ab
#
_cell.length_a   1.000
_cell.length_b   1.000
_cell.length_c   1.000
_cell.angle_alpha   90.00
_cell.angle_beta   90.00
_cell.angle_gamma   90.00
#
_symmetry.space_group_name_H-M   'P 1'
#
loop_
_entity.id
_entity.type
_entity.pdbx_description
1 polymer ?
#
loop_
_entity_poly.entity_id
_entity_poly.type
_entity_poly.pdbx_seq_one_letter_code
_entity_poly.pdbx_strand_id
1 'polypeptide(L)'
;MIGVIDTERIKGNQIYLFSYQLYNDDFTLAESKTYHDISIDLSNRHSPRTKAKKLTKQVESVSSFQEIYSVFQNLLSRCQVLITFSTSDVAVIHKNCRDVDIKYTPVSMIDLQAALFDLATDTKRKSTLKDYCKQHKIKHEPHIPESDCAATFEVYKNLLSEHGEGFLSQYVVKK
;
A
#
# COMPACT_ATOMS: atom_id res chain seq x y z
N MET A 1 13.76 -9.47 -3.26
CA MET A 1 12.87 -9.02 -2.16
C MET A 1 11.58 -8.46 -2.72
N ILE A 2 10.48 -8.57 -1.98
CA ILE A 2 9.13 -8.13 -2.34
C ILE A 2 8.74 -6.96 -1.46
N GLY A 3 8.38 -5.83 -2.07
CA GLY A 3 7.90 -4.63 -1.36
C GLY A 3 6.36 -4.55 -1.38
N VAL A 4 5.77 -4.18 -0.26
CA VAL A 4 4.33 -3.88 -0.14
C VAL A 4 4.18 -2.49 0.46
N ILE A 5 3.26 -1.70 -0.08
CA ILE A 5 2.99 -0.34 0.43
C ILE A 5 1.52 -0.12 0.70
N ASP A 6 1.26 0.81 1.61
CA ASP A 6 -0.05 1.40 1.87
C ASP A 6 0.08 2.88 2.22
N THR A 7 -0.93 3.68 1.85
CA THR A 7 -0.95 5.12 2.11
C THR A 7 -2.25 5.56 2.74
N GLU A 8 -2.17 6.34 3.81
CA GLU A 8 -3.30 7.04 4.36
C GLU A 8 -3.27 8.53 4.00
N ARG A 9 -4.44 9.09 3.69
CA ARG A 9 -4.55 10.43 3.12
C ARG A 9 -5.69 11.23 3.74
N ILE A 10 -5.52 12.54 3.77
CA ILE A 10 -6.58 13.49 4.13
C ILE A 10 -7.36 13.96 2.88
N LYS A 11 -8.35 14.82 3.09
CA LYS A 11 -9.07 15.49 1.99
C LYS A 11 -8.08 16.19 1.06
N GLY A 12 -8.28 16.06 -0.26
CA GLY A 12 -7.34 16.58 -1.26
C GLY A 12 -6.24 15.59 -1.67
N ASN A 13 -6.27 14.38 -1.12
CA ASN A 13 -5.29 13.31 -1.39
C ASN A 13 -3.85 13.61 -0.92
N GLN A 14 -3.65 14.48 0.07
CA GLN A 14 -2.35 14.63 0.72
C GLN A 14 -2.07 13.40 1.56
N ILE A 15 -0.92 12.76 1.34
CA ILE A 15 -0.46 11.61 2.12
C ILE A 15 0.04 12.12 3.46
N TYR A 16 -0.51 11.61 4.56
CA TYR A 16 -0.01 11.87 5.90
C TYR A 16 0.63 10.66 6.56
N LEU A 17 0.29 9.43 6.12
CA LEU A 17 0.98 8.21 6.51
C LEU A 17 1.40 7.43 5.27
N PHE A 18 2.61 6.93 5.30
CA PHE A 18 3.16 6.01 4.33
C PHE A 18 3.74 4.81 5.07
N SER A 19 3.27 3.62 4.75
CA SER A 19 3.81 2.38 5.29
C SER A 19 4.36 1.50 4.20
N TYR A 20 5.40 0.75 4.55
CA TYR A 20 5.84 -0.36 3.72
C TYR A 20 6.25 -1.56 4.58
N GLN A 21 6.17 -2.71 3.94
CA GLN A 21 6.78 -3.94 4.41
C GLN A 21 7.66 -4.52 3.30
N LEU A 22 8.83 -5.02 3.68
CA LEU A 22 9.78 -5.65 2.78
C LEU A 22 9.96 -7.11 3.22
N TYR A 23 9.77 -8.01 2.27
CA TYR A 23 9.85 -9.44 2.50
C TYR A 23 11.01 -10.05 1.71
N ASN A 24 11.65 -11.04 2.29
CA ASN A 24 12.62 -11.89 1.61
C ASN A 24 11.93 -12.80 0.58
N ASP A 25 12.70 -13.46 -0.27
CA ASP A 25 12.18 -14.36 -1.29
C ASP A 25 11.57 -15.65 -0.67
N ASP A 26 11.92 -15.97 0.58
CA ASP A 26 11.30 -17.02 1.39
C ASP A 26 10.02 -16.56 2.14
N PHE A 27 9.54 -15.36 1.85
CA PHE A 27 8.36 -14.73 2.44
C PHE A 27 8.48 -14.35 3.93
N THR A 28 9.68 -14.39 4.49
CA THR A 28 9.92 -13.85 5.84
C THR A 28 9.96 -12.33 5.81
N LEU A 29 9.34 -11.69 6.81
CA LEU A 29 9.36 -10.23 6.96
C LEU A 29 10.76 -9.77 7.31
N ALA A 30 11.38 -8.97 6.43
CA ALA A 30 12.70 -8.38 6.63
C ALA A 30 12.62 -7.01 7.30
N GLU A 31 11.62 -6.20 6.95
CA GLU A 31 11.46 -4.84 7.45
C GLU A 31 10.01 -4.39 7.41
N SER A 32 9.58 -3.63 8.42
CA SER A 32 8.27 -2.96 8.43
C SER A 32 8.44 -1.57 9.01
N LYS A 33 8.03 -0.55 8.27
CA LYS A 33 8.14 0.85 8.67
C LYS A 33 6.92 1.66 8.30
N THR A 34 6.60 2.63 9.16
CA THR A 34 5.54 3.62 8.93
C THR A 34 6.09 5.01 9.17
N TYR A 35 5.79 5.93 8.26
CA TYR A 35 6.21 7.33 8.30
C TYR A 35 4.99 8.23 8.41
N HIS A 36 5.08 9.24 9.27
CA HIS A 36 4.07 10.26 9.47
C HIS A 36 4.60 11.62 9.07
N ASP A 37 3.97 12.25 8.08
CA ASP A 37 4.27 13.64 7.71
C ASP A 37 3.62 14.58 8.74
N ILE A 38 4.44 15.12 9.63
CA ILE A 38 4.01 16.04 10.70
C ILE A 38 3.69 17.44 10.19
N SER A 39 4.00 17.79 8.94
CA SER A 39 3.63 19.08 8.34
C SER A 39 2.13 19.19 8.06
N ILE A 40 1.44 18.05 8.02
CA ILE A 40 0.03 17.97 7.69
C ILE A 40 -0.82 18.14 8.95
N ASP A 41 -1.59 19.23 8.99
CA ASP A 41 -2.55 19.47 10.08
C ASP A 41 -3.70 18.46 10.04
N LEU A 42 -3.73 17.61 11.06
CA LEU A 42 -4.74 16.59 11.22
C LEU A 42 -5.96 17.05 12.04
N SER A 43 -5.98 18.31 12.54
CA SER A 43 -7.09 18.86 13.31
C SER A 43 -8.35 19.07 12.47
N ASN A 44 -8.19 19.30 11.18
CA ASN A 44 -9.29 19.54 10.21
C ASN A 44 -9.85 18.27 9.55
N ARG A 45 -9.71 17.12 10.19
CA ARG A 45 -10.22 15.87 9.64
C ARG A 45 -11.73 15.77 9.70
N HIS A 46 -12.37 15.86 8.56
CA HIS A 46 -13.79 15.53 8.41
C HIS A 46 -14.07 14.06 8.10
N SER A 47 -13.06 13.18 8.24
CA SER A 47 -13.27 11.75 8.02
C SER A 47 -13.37 10.98 9.33
N PRO A 48 -14.54 10.38 9.64
CA PRO A 48 -14.68 9.46 10.78
C PRO A 48 -13.82 8.20 10.66
N ARG A 49 -13.26 7.95 9.47
CA ARG A 49 -12.51 6.72 9.16
C ARG A 49 -11.08 6.73 9.67
N THR A 50 -10.51 7.89 9.91
CA THR A 50 -9.14 7.98 10.39
C THR A 50 -9.10 7.96 11.91
N LYS A 51 -9.24 6.78 12.50
CA LYS A 51 -8.96 6.59 13.92
C LYS A 51 -7.44 6.61 14.14
N ALA A 52 -6.84 7.78 14.07
CA ALA A 52 -5.42 8.03 14.40
C ALA A 52 -5.03 7.61 15.83
N LYS A 53 -5.90 6.93 16.56
CA LYS A 53 -5.70 6.56 17.97
C LYS A 53 -4.87 5.28 18.19
N LYS A 54 -4.46 4.60 17.12
CA LYS A 54 -3.61 3.40 17.22
C LYS A 54 -2.48 3.44 16.20
N LEU A 55 -1.77 4.56 16.08
CA LEU A 55 -0.44 4.49 15.51
C LEU A 55 0.37 3.56 16.42
N THR A 56 0.91 2.51 15.88
CA THR A 56 1.77 1.60 16.62
C THR A 56 3.02 2.33 17.10
N LYS A 57 3.75 1.76 18.06
CA LYS A 57 4.88 2.41 18.73
C LYS A 57 6.10 2.72 17.82
N GLN A 58 6.03 2.46 16.52
CA GLN A 58 7.16 2.53 15.58
C GLN A 58 6.89 3.43 14.38
N VAL A 59 6.23 4.56 14.59
CA VAL A 59 6.01 5.54 13.51
C VAL A 59 7.15 6.55 13.52
N GLU A 60 7.87 6.65 12.41
CA GLU A 60 8.90 7.65 12.20
C GLU A 60 8.26 8.96 11.73
N SER A 61 8.62 10.09 12.36
CA SER A 61 8.16 11.40 11.93
C SER A 61 9.04 11.94 10.82
N VAL A 62 8.39 12.47 9.77
CA VAL A 62 9.04 13.21 8.68
C VAL A 62 8.43 14.60 8.59
N SER A 63 9.13 15.55 7.99
CA SER A 63 8.73 16.95 7.96
C SER A 63 8.07 17.35 6.63
N SER A 64 8.05 16.43 5.66
CA SER A 64 7.53 16.75 4.33
C SER A 64 7.25 15.49 3.51
N PHE A 65 6.42 15.64 2.47
CA PHE A 65 6.20 14.61 1.47
C PHE A 65 7.50 14.24 0.69
N GLN A 66 8.45 15.19 0.53
CA GLN A 66 9.75 14.90 -0.09
C GLN A 66 10.51 13.79 0.62
N GLU A 67 10.47 13.78 1.95
CA GLU A 67 11.09 12.73 2.75
C GLU A 67 10.37 11.39 2.56
N ILE A 68 9.03 11.39 2.56
CA ILE A 68 8.23 10.19 2.22
C ILE A 68 8.62 9.66 0.84
N TYR A 69 8.73 10.53 -0.17
CA TYR A 69 9.09 10.12 -1.52
C TYR A 69 10.51 9.56 -1.61
N SER A 70 11.45 10.11 -0.86
CA SER A 70 12.82 9.58 -0.76
C SER A 70 12.84 8.17 -0.14
N VAL A 71 12.03 7.94 0.89
CA VAL A 71 11.84 6.60 1.48
C VAL A 71 11.24 5.63 0.44
N PHE A 72 10.22 6.07 -0.29
CA PHE A 72 9.61 5.26 -1.34
C PHE A 72 10.61 4.89 -2.45
N GLN A 73 11.44 5.84 -2.91
CA GLN A 73 12.49 5.57 -3.89
C GLN A 73 13.55 4.58 -3.36
N ASN A 74 13.94 4.70 -2.08
CA ASN A 74 14.84 3.76 -1.44
C ASN A 74 14.24 2.35 -1.39
N LEU A 75 12.95 2.21 -1.03
CA LEU A 75 12.23 0.94 -1.08
C LEU A 75 12.31 0.33 -2.49
N LEU A 76 12.00 1.12 -3.53
CA LEU A 76 12.00 0.66 -4.92
C LEU A 76 13.37 0.14 -5.38
N SER A 77 14.47 0.72 -4.88
CA SER A 77 15.83 0.26 -5.21
C SER A 77 16.17 -1.09 -4.57
N ARG A 78 15.42 -1.52 -3.57
CA ARG A 78 15.65 -2.74 -2.77
C ARG A 78 14.71 -3.89 -3.15
N CYS A 79 13.56 -3.59 -3.74
CA CYS A 79 12.60 -4.62 -4.12
C CYS A 79 12.64 -4.92 -5.62
N GLN A 80 12.48 -6.20 -5.97
CA GLN A 80 12.33 -6.69 -7.34
C GLN A 80 10.89 -6.56 -7.83
N VAL A 81 9.96 -6.70 -6.88
CA VAL A 81 8.52 -6.63 -7.11
C VAL A 81 7.91 -5.70 -6.09
N LEU A 82 7.11 -4.75 -6.57
CA LEU A 82 6.23 -3.94 -5.73
C LEU A 82 4.81 -4.49 -5.83
N ILE A 83 4.17 -4.64 -4.70
CA ILE A 83 2.79 -5.12 -4.60
C ILE A 83 1.94 -4.03 -3.95
N THR A 84 0.76 -3.78 -4.49
CA THR A 84 -0.27 -2.94 -3.89
C THR A 84 -1.60 -3.66 -3.91
N PHE A 85 -2.47 -3.37 -2.95
CA PHE A 85 -3.84 -3.89 -3.06
C PHE A 85 -4.56 -3.29 -4.27
N SER A 86 -4.35 -2.01 -4.54
CA SER A 86 -4.84 -1.34 -5.76
C SER A 86 -3.85 -0.30 -6.26
N THR A 87 -4.01 0.18 -7.49
CA THR A 87 -3.15 1.25 -8.04
C THR A 87 -3.33 2.60 -7.34
N SER A 88 -4.28 2.75 -6.41
CA SER A 88 -4.61 4.03 -5.77
C SER A 88 -3.45 4.62 -4.97
N ASP A 89 -2.65 3.78 -4.30
CA ASP A 89 -1.53 4.23 -3.47
C ASP A 89 -0.44 4.88 -4.32
N VAL A 90 -0.04 4.22 -5.41
CA VAL A 90 0.96 4.78 -6.33
C VAL A 90 0.42 5.99 -7.08
N ALA A 91 -0.87 5.98 -7.47
CA ALA A 91 -1.48 7.14 -8.12
C ALA A 91 -1.49 8.38 -7.22
N VAL A 92 -1.69 8.20 -5.92
CA VAL A 92 -1.66 9.30 -4.96
C VAL A 92 -0.24 9.77 -4.66
N ILE A 93 0.76 8.88 -4.64
CA ILE A 93 2.18 9.27 -4.57
C ILE A 93 2.53 10.15 -5.78
N HIS A 94 2.17 9.73 -7.00
CA HIS A 94 2.38 10.51 -8.22
C HIS A 94 1.71 11.90 -8.15
N LYS A 95 0.46 11.96 -7.66
CA LYS A 95 -0.22 13.23 -7.47
C LYS A 95 0.51 14.15 -6.49
N ASN A 96 0.96 13.62 -5.34
CA ASN A 96 1.68 14.41 -4.34
C ASN A 96 3.03 14.90 -4.89
N CYS A 97 3.75 14.10 -5.68
CA CYS A 97 4.96 14.56 -6.38
C CYS A 97 4.67 15.79 -7.25
N ARG A 98 3.60 15.75 -8.05
CA ARG A 98 3.19 16.86 -8.90
C ARG A 98 2.79 18.10 -8.08
N ASP A 99 2.08 17.90 -6.97
CA ASP A 99 1.61 19.01 -6.12
C ASP A 99 2.77 19.78 -5.45
N VAL A 100 3.96 19.16 -5.32
CA VAL A 100 5.18 19.76 -4.73
C VAL A 100 6.33 19.88 -5.75
N ASP A 101 6.05 19.78 -7.04
CA ASP A 101 7.00 19.90 -8.16
C ASP A 101 8.21 18.93 -8.09
N ILE A 102 7.96 17.71 -7.65
CA ILE A 102 8.94 16.62 -7.66
C ILE A 102 8.76 15.78 -8.92
N LYS A 103 9.88 15.49 -9.61
CA LYS A 103 9.87 14.57 -10.76
C LYS A 103 9.56 13.15 -10.27
N TYR A 104 8.40 12.66 -10.66
CA TYR A 104 7.99 11.28 -10.39
C TYR A 104 8.67 10.29 -11.34
N THR A 105 9.13 9.16 -10.79
CA THR A 105 9.63 8.03 -11.58
C THR A 105 8.55 6.96 -11.69
N PRO A 106 8.10 6.60 -12.89
CA PRO A 106 7.07 5.56 -13.09
C PRO A 106 7.50 4.21 -12.50
N VAL A 107 6.58 3.55 -11.82
CA VAL A 107 6.81 2.32 -11.07
C VAL A 107 5.98 1.18 -11.64
N SER A 108 6.60 0.02 -11.77
CA SER A 108 5.89 -1.23 -12.08
C SER A 108 5.47 -1.92 -10.78
N MET A 109 4.20 -2.33 -10.69
CA MET A 109 3.64 -3.01 -9.52
C MET A 109 2.59 -4.04 -9.91
N ILE A 110 2.33 -4.99 -9.02
CA ILE A 110 1.22 -5.94 -9.16
C ILE A 110 -0.02 -5.33 -8.50
N ASP A 111 -1.12 -5.19 -9.26
CA ASP A 111 -2.44 -4.76 -8.79
C ASP A 111 -3.27 -5.98 -8.37
N LEU A 112 -3.31 -6.29 -7.08
CA LEU A 112 -4.04 -7.44 -6.58
C LEU A 112 -5.56 -7.28 -6.68
N GLN A 113 -6.08 -6.05 -6.63
CA GLN A 113 -7.52 -5.81 -6.78
C GLN A 113 -7.99 -6.14 -8.20
N ALA A 114 -7.16 -5.86 -9.22
CA ALA A 114 -7.47 -6.23 -10.59
C ALA A 114 -7.47 -7.77 -10.75
N ALA A 115 -6.48 -8.47 -10.17
CA ALA A 115 -6.45 -9.93 -10.18
C ALA A 115 -7.69 -10.54 -9.50
N LEU A 116 -8.08 -10.03 -8.34
CA LEU A 116 -9.29 -10.48 -7.64
C LEU A 116 -10.58 -10.17 -8.40
N PHE A 117 -10.61 -9.06 -9.14
CA PHE A 117 -11.77 -8.70 -9.95
C PHE A 117 -11.99 -9.69 -11.09
N ASP A 118 -10.93 -10.14 -11.75
CA ASP A 118 -11.02 -11.11 -12.84
C ASP A 118 -11.40 -12.53 -12.36
N LEU A 119 -11.04 -12.86 -11.11
CA LEU A 119 -11.44 -14.13 -10.48
C LEU A 119 -12.89 -14.10 -9.94
N ALA A 120 -13.49 -12.92 -9.79
CA ALA A 120 -14.81 -12.81 -9.22
C ALA A 120 -15.90 -13.30 -10.18
N THR A 121 -16.77 -14.17 -9.70
CA THR A 121 -17.94 -14.64 -10.45
C THR A 121 -19.04 -13.56 -10.57
N ASP A 122 -19.05 -12.59 -9.65
CA ASP A 122 -19.94 -11.42 -9.68
C ASP A 122 -19.10 -10.15 -9.89
N THR A 123 -19.03 -9.71 -11.15
CA THR A 123 -18.23 -8.55 -11.58
C THR A 123 -18.86 -7.19 -11.26
N LYS A 124 -19.98 -7.14 -10.56
CA LYS A 124 -20.67 -5.88 -10.27
C LYS A 124 -19.97 -5.04 -9.22
N ARG A 125 -19.11 -5.62 -8.39
CA ARG A 125 -18.41 -4.92 -7.31
C ARG A 125 -16.97 -5.40 -7.18
N LYS A 126 -16.04 -4.44 -7.16
CA LYS A 126 -14.65 -4.73 -6.82
C LYS A 126 -14.54 -5.20 -5.37
N SER A 127 -13.82 -6.27 -5.13
CA SER A 127 -13.48 -6.72 -3.78
C SER A 127 -12.66 -5.66 -3.07
N THR A 128 -12.95 -5.43 -1.79
CA THR A 128 -12.10 -4.62 -0.92
C THR A 128 -11.13 -5.53 -0.16
N LEU A 129 -10.00 -4.99 0.28
CA LEU A 129 -9.06 -5.73 1.14
C LEU A 129 -9.77 -6.30 2.37
N LYS A 130 -10.64 -5.50 2.99
CA LYS A 130 -11.45 -5.92 4.14
C LYS A 130 -12.37 -7.11 3.82
N ASP A 131 -13.05 -7.11 2.66
CA ASP A 131 -13.97 -8.18 2.27
C ASP A 131 -13.19 -9.49 2.05
N TYR A 132 -12.05 -9.41 1.34
CA TYR A 132 -11.17 -10.55 1.12
C TYR A 132 -10.64 -11.13 2.44
N CYS A 133 -10.10 -10.28 3.31
CA CYS A 133 -9.59 -10.71 4.62
C CYS A 133 -10.66 -11.41 5.46
N LYS A 134 -11.89 -10.88 5.46
CA LYS A 134 -13.01 -11.51 6.17
C LYS A 134 -13.34 -12.90 5.60
N GLN A 135 -13.38 -13.03 4.27
CA GLN A 135 -13.67 -14.29 3.60
C GLN A 135 -12.61 -15.36 3.87
N HIS A 136 -11.32 -14.98 3.85
CA HIS A 136 -10.19 -15.89 4.01
C HIS A 136 -9.66 -15.97 5.45
N LYS A 137 -10.36 -15.36 6.42
CA LYS A 137 -10.00 -15.34 7.86
C LYS A 137 -8.59 -14.77 8.12
N ILE A 138 -8.16 -13.83 7.30
CA ILE A 138 -6.91 -13.10 7.49
C ILE A 138 -7.12 -12.07 8.59
N LYS A 139 -6.19 -12.03 9.58
CA LYS A 139 -6.21 -10.99 10.62
C LYS A 139 -5.92 -9.63 9.97
N HIS A 140 -6.87 -8.71 10.10
CA HIS A 140 -6.79 -7.40 9.46
C HIS A 140 -7.49 -6.34 10.31
N GLU A 141 -6.79 -5.26 10.57
CA GLU A 141 -7.33 -4.04 11.20
C GLU A 141 -7.35 -2.92 10.15
N PRO A 142 -8.50 -2.67 9.49
CA PRO A 142 -8.59 -1.70 8.40
C PRO A 142 -8.17 -0.29 8.81
N HIS A 143 -7.47 0.40 7.91
CA HIS A 143 -6.94 1.76 8.10
C HIS A 143 -5.84 1.85 9.17
N ILE A 144 -5.18 0.74 9.44
CA ILE A 144 -3.89 0.69 10.10
C ILE A 144 -2.88 0.28 9.02
N PRO A 145 -2.02 1.19 8.52
CA PRO A 145 -1.24 0.94 7.33
C PRO A 145 -0.34 -0.30 7.39
N GLU A 146 0.23 -0.59 8.56
CA GLU A 146 1.02 -1.82 8.76
C GLU A 146 0.16 -3.08 8.62
N SER A 147 -1.09 -3.03 9.13
CA SER A 147 -2.04 -4.15 9.00
C SER A 147 -2.53 -4.27 7.55
N ASP A 148 -2.72 -3.14 6.85
CA ASP A 148 -3.11 -3.14 5.45
C ASP A 148 -1.99 -3.69 4.56
N CYS A 149 -0.71 -3.34 4.80
CA CYS A 149 0.45 -3.96 4.15
C CYS A 149 0.53 -5.47 4.40
N ALA A 150 0.43 -5.92 5.66
CA ALA A 150 0.49 -7.33 6.01
C ALA A 150 -0.65 -8.12 5.35
N ALA A 151 -1.87 -7.59 5.38
CA ALA A 151 -3.03 -8.21 4.75
C ALA A 151 -2.87 -8.28 3.23
N THR A 152 -2.36 -7.23 2.59
CA THR A 152 -2.05 -7.20 1.16
C THR A 152 -1.04 -8.29 0.78
N PHE A 153 -0.02 -8.49 1.60
CA PHE A 153 0.95 -9.58 1.38
C PHE A 153 0.31 -10.97 1.51
N GLU A 154 -0.60 -11.18 2.46
CA GLU A 154 -1.34 -12.43 2.58
C GLU A 154 -2.23 -12.69 1.34
N VAL A 155 -2.88 -11.64 0.80
CA VAL A 155 -3.61 -11.76 -0.49
C VAL A 155 -2.67 -12.23 -1.60
N TYR A 156 -1.48 -11.61 -1.72
CA TYR A 156 -0.48 -11.99 -2.71
C TYR A 156 -0.07 -13.46 -2.59
N LYS A 157 0.25 -13.93 -1.37
CA LYS A 157 0.65 -15.33 -1.14
C LYS A 157 -0.45 -16.31 -1.52
N ASN A 158 -1.70 -16.00 -1.17
CA ASN A 158 -2.84 -16.86 -1.51
C ASN A 158 -2.99 -16.94 -3.04
N LEU A 159 -3.01 -15.81 -3.74
CA LEU A 159 -3.13 -15.79 -5.19
C LEU A 159 -1.95 -16.48 -5.89
N LEU A 160 -0.74 -16.30 -5.38
CA LEU A 160 0.45 -16.97 -5.88
C LEU A 160 0.37 -18.50 -5.71
N SER A 161 -0.08 -18.95 -4.53
CA SER A 161 -0.23 -20.37 -4.23
C SER A 161 -1.35 -21.04 -5.05
N GLU A 162 -2.45 -20.33 -5.29
CA GLU A 162 -3.63 -20.88 -5.98
C GLU A 162 -3.49 -20.81 -7.51
N HIS A 163 -2.84 -19.79 -8.06
CA HIS A 163 -2.84 -19.49 -9.49
C HIS A 163 -1.44 -19.38 -10.12
N GLY A 164 -0.38 -19.27 -9.30
CA GLY A 164 1.02 -19.20 -9.74
C GLY A 164 1.44 -17.80 -10.24
N GLU A 165 2.76 -17.66 -10.49
CA GLU A 165 3.39 -16.42 -10.95
C GLU A 165 2.88 -15.96 -12.32
N GLY A 166 2.64 -16.91 -13.24
CA GLY A 166 2.16 -16.61 -14.58
C GLY A 166 0.79 -15.90 -14.58
N PHE A 167 -0.07 -16.19 -13.62
CA PHE A 167 -1.31 -15.49 -13.42
C PHE A 167 -1.06 -14.06 -12.93
N LEU A 168 -0.28 -13.88 -11.88
CA LEU A 168 -0.01 -12.57 -11.28
C LEU A 168 0.75 -11.63 -12.22
N SER A 169 1.61 -12.16 -13.10
CA SER A 169 2.34 -11.35 -14.08
C SER A 169 1.43 -10.59 -15.06
N GLN A 170 0.19 -11.06 -15.27
CA GLN A 170 -0.81 -10.41 -16.14
C GLN A 170 -1.33 -9.10 -15.52
N TYR A 171 -1.17 -8.90 -14.20
CA TYR A 171 -1.64 -7.74 -13.46
C TYR A 171 -0.50 -6.78 -13.09
N VAL A 172 0.65 -6.92 -13.73
CA VAL A 172 1.72 -5.93 -13.63
C VAL A 172 1.32 -4.69 -14.40
N VAL A 173 1.20 -3.59 -13.69
CA VAL A 173 0.87 -2.27 -14.24
C VAL A 173 1.99 -1.29 -14.00
N LYS A 174 2.17 -0.33 -14.91
CA LYS A 174 3.13 0.77 -14.77
C LYS A 174 2.36 2.08 -14.57
N LYS A 175 2.67 2.79 -13.50
CA LYS A 175 2.06 4.07 -13.14
C LYS A 175 3.11 5.16 -12.99
#